data_da4372432dcb62cc418298805504079b
#
_entry.id   da4372432dcb62cc418298805504079b
#
_cell.length_a   1.000
_cell.length_b   1.000
_cell.length_c   1.000
_cell.angle_alpha   90.00
_cell.angle_beta   90.00
_cell.angle_gamma   90.00
#
_symmetry.space_group_name_H-M   'P 1'
#
loop_
_entity.id
_entity.type
_entity.pdbx_description
1 polymer ?
#
loop_
_entity_poly.entity_id
_entity_poly.type
_entity_poly.pdbx_seq_one_letter_code
_entity_poly.pdbx_strand_id
1 'polypeptide(L)'
;MTSLMLATLRAFGFVKIAVRVSVANTILVILGNSLIVLLNLGGIVYIAIATFLTRFLGMLITLSTLKKNIGDLFDIKEAKHIKLKGEILSLGLPSALEQISYNFSQTIITAIVASLGTLAVSSKIYAQTITSFTFSIGVAAATGGQIIIGEYLREKKFSKIIDFGMLNVSKISLIAAGVNLVIAILGGYLTRIFTNNAEIISMVRIILFLQVLLDPMRVSNEILVSNLNLVKEVKYPVIVGVITTYALVIPLAYISVKKLGLDLNAVWIVFIIDESLRRILFTKRFKEGKWIKLNEENNGDEIKKYSSF
;
A
#
# COMPACT_ATOMS: atom_id res chain seq x y z
N MET A 1 7.75 -7.26 -11.86
CA MET A 1 8.14 -6.76 -13.20
C MET A 1 7.15 -5.73 -13.74
N THR A 2 5.86 -6.05 -13.91
CA THR A 2 4.84 -5.11 -14.46
C THR A 2 4.77 -3.78 -13.72
N SER A 3 4.79 -3.80 -12.38
CA SER A 3 4.75 -2.58 -11.55
C SER A 3 5.95 -1.66 -11.79
N LEU A 4 7.15 -2.23 -11.97
CA LEU A 4 8.35 -1.47 -12.29
C LEU A 4 8.24 -0.80 -13.66
N MET A 5 7.79 -1.55 -14.67
CA MET A 5 7.59 -1.01 -16.03
C MET A 5 6.56 0.12 -16.06
N LEU A 6 5.45 -0.02 -15.30
CA LEU A 6 4.44 1.04 -15.16
C LEU A 6 4.99 2.26 -14.40
N ALA A 7 5.83 2.04 -13.40
CA ALA A 7 6.50 3.14 -12.69
C ALA A 7 7.47 3.89 -13.62
N THR A 8 8.23 3.17 -14.45
CA THR A 8 9.10 3.76 -15.47
C THR A 8 8.30 4.62 -16.46
N LEU A 9 7.18 4.10 -17.01
CA LEU A 9 6.30 4.89 -17.88
C LEU A 9 5.83 6.18 -17.21
N ARG A 10 5.46 6.14 -15.94
CA ARG A 10 5.07 7.34 -15.18
C ARG A 10 6.22 8.31 -14.99
N ALA A 11 7.42 7.82 -14.67
CA ALA A 11 8.61 8.63 -14.49
C ALA A 11 9.01 9.40 -15.75
N PHE A 12 8.81 8.79 -16.94
CA PHE A 12 9.02 9.43 -18.25
C PHE A 12 7.83 10.30 -18.71
N GLY A 13 6.83 10.56 -17.86
CA GLY A 13 5.70 11.43 -18.18
C GLY A 13 4.53 10.75 -18.93
N PHE A 14 4.64 9.46 -19.28
CA PHE A 14 3.59 8.71 -19.96
C PHE A 14 2.50 8.19 -19.03
N VAL A 15 2.03 9.05 -18.09
CA VAL A 15 1.07 8.68 -17.04
C VAL A 15 -0.22 8.11 -17.62
N LYS A 16 -0.80 8.76 -18.65
CA LYS A 16 -2.04 8.31 -19.30
C LYS A 16 -1.90 6.92 -19.91
N ILE A 17 -0.75 6.63 -20.51
CA ILE A 17 -0.46 5.31 -21.10
C ILE A 17 -0.32 4.26 -20.01
N ALA A 18 0.43 4.56 -18.93
CA ALA A 18 0.59 3.66 -17.80
C ALA A 18 -0.76 3.29 -17.16
N VAL A 19 -1.67 4.27 -17.01
CA VAL A 19 -3.02 4.01 -16.48
C VAL A 19 -3.82 3.11 -17.42
N ARG A 20 -3.84 3.39 -18.72
CA ARG A 20 -4.57 2.55 -19.72
C ARG A 20 -4.07 1.11 -19.71
N VAL A 21 -2.76 0.90 -19.70
CA VAL A 21 -2.15 -0.43 -19.62
C VAL A 21 -2.48 -1.14 -18.31
N SER A 22 -2.45 -0.42 -17.20
CA SER A 22 -2.83 -0.97 -15.88
C SER A 22 -4.28 -1.43 -15.87
N VAL A 23 -5.20 -0.62 -16.39
CA VAL A 23 -6.63 -0.97 -16.52
C VAL A 23 -6.81 -2.17 -17.44
N ALA A 24 -6.16 -2.19 -18.62
CA ALA A 24 -6.22 -3.32 -19.54
C ALA A 24 -5.72 -4.63 -18.90
N ASN A 25 -4.61 -4.57 -18.14
CA ASN A 25 -4.09 -5.73 -17.41
C ASN A 25 -5.09 -6.24 -16.34
N THR A 26 -5.76 -5.33 -15.64
CA THR A 26 -6.77 -5.69 -14.63
C THR A 26 -7.99 -6.35 -15.30
N ILE A 27 -8.49 -5.77 -16.40
CA ILE A 27 -9.59 -6.34 -17.18
C ILE A 27 -9.22 -7.74 -17.69
N LEU A 28 -8.00 -7.93 -18.19
CA LEU A 28 -7.51 -9.21 -18.67
C LEU A 28 -7.55 -10.29 -17.56
N VAL A 29 -7.13 -9.95 -16.35
CA VAL A 29 -7.18 -10.87 -15.19
C VAL A 29 -8.63 -11.19 -14.81
N ILE A 30 -9.51 -10.18 -14.78
CA ILE A 30 -10.93 -10.38 -14.47
C ILE A 30 -11.57 -11.31 -15.51
N LEU A 31 -11.39 -11.03 -16.81
CA LEU A 31 -11.95 -11.84 -17.89
C LEU A 31 -11.42 -13.28 -17.85
N GLY A 32 -10.12 -13.47 -17.65
CA GLY A 32 -9.52 -14.80 -17.56
C GLY A 32 -10.06 -15.62 -16.40
N ASN A 33 -10.19 -15.03 -15.22
CA ASN A 33 -10.76 -15.73 -14.06
C ASN A 33 -12.26 -15.96 -14.20
N SER A 34 -13.02 -14.99 -14.74
CA SER A 34 -14.46 -15.14 -15.00
C SER A 34 -14.74 -16.25 -16.00
N LEU A 35 -13.90 -16.40 -17.04
CA LEU A 35 -14.04 -17.47 -18.01
C LEU A 35 -13.92 -18.86 -17.38
N ILE A 36 -12.98 -19.06 -16.45
CA ILE A 36 -12.81 -20.33 -15.72
C ILE A 36 -14.07 -20.66 -14.89
N VAL A 37 -14.63 -19.64 -14.23
CA VAL A 37 -15.85 -19.81 -13.43
C VAL A 37 -17.05 -20.12 -14.32
N LEU A 38 -17.22 -19.41 -15.43
CA LEU A 38 -18.35 -19.61 -16.36
C LEU A 38 -18.31 -20.98 -17.07
N LEU A 39 -17.10 -21.46 -17.40
CA LEU A 39 -16.92 -22.79 -18.02
C LEU A 39 -16.99 -23.94 -17.01
N ASN A 40 -17.24 -23.65 -15.72
CA ASN A 40 -17.35 -24.65 -14.65
C ASN A 40 -16.15 -25.61 -14.59
N LEU A 41 -14.96 -25.12 -14.99
CA LEU A 41 -13.72 -25.89 -15.02
C LEU A 41 -13.19 -26.18 -13.60
N GLY A 42 -14.04 -26.20 -12.63
CA GLY A 42 -13.94 -26.43 -11.21
C GLY A 42 -12.54 -26.64 -10.62
N GLY A 43 -12.17 -25.79 -9.63
CA GLY A 43 -10.99 -25.97 -8.80
C GLY A 43 -10.08 -24.75 -8.77
N ILE A 44 -9.48 -24.53 -7.62
CA ILE A 44 -8.56 -23.41 -7.33
C ILE A 44 -7.34 -23.41 -8.26
N VAL A 45 -6.93 -24.58 -8.75
CA VAL A 45 -5.78 -24.75 -9.65
C VAL A 45 -6.00 -24.06 -11.00
N TYR A 46 -7.19 -24.20 -11.59
CA TYR A 46 -7.49 -23.55 -12.88
C TYR A 46 -7.54 -22.03 -12.77
N ILE A 47 -8.05 -21.50 -11.67
CA ILE A 47 -8.02 -20.06 -11.36
C ILE A 47 -6.58 -19.58 -11.21
N ALA A 48 -5.72 -20.37 -10.55
CA ALA A 48 -4.31 -20.04 -10.41
C ALA A 48 -3.58 -20.00 -11.76
N ILE A 49 -3.82 -21.00 -12.62
CA ILE A 49 -3.26 -21.05 -13.98
C ILE A 49 -3.76 -19.88 -14.82
N ALA A 50 -5.05 -19.58 -14.81
CA ALA A 50 -5.62 -18.46 -15.55
C ALA A 50 -5.04 -17.12 -15.08
N THR A 51 -4.90 -16.93 -13.76
CA THR A 51 -4.26 -15.74 -13.18
C THR A 51 -2.80 -15.63 -13.60
N PHE A 52 -2.05 -16.73 -13.62
CA PHE A 52 -0.66 -16.74 -14.08
C PHE A 52 -0.56 -16.34 -15.56
N LEU A 53 -1.36 -16.97 -16.42
CA LEU A 53 -1.33 -16.71 -17.88
C LEU A 53 -1.74 -15.26 -18.18
N THR A 54 -2.80 -14.75 -17.57
CA THR A 54 -3.27 -13.38 -17.79
C THR A 54 -2.26 -12.34 -17.28
N ARG A 55 -1.61 -12.58 -16.15
CA ARG A 55 -0.53 -11.71 -15.62
C ARG A 55 0.71 -11.77 -16.52
N PHE A 56 1.04 -12.93 -17.08
CA PHE A 56 2.15 -13.08 -18.01
C PHE A 56 1.87 -12.31 -19.31
N LEU A 57 0.68 -12.46 -19.89
CA LEU A 57 0.25 -11.67 -21.05
C LEU A 57 0.25 -10.16 -20.75
N GLY A 58 -0.25 -9.76 -19.61
CA GLY A 58 -0.22 -8.37 -19.15
C GLY A 58 1.21 -7.82 -19.01
N MET A 59 2.16 -8.64 -18.59
CA MET A 59 3.57 -8.28 -18.56
C MET A 59 4.11 -8.04 -19.98
N LEU A 60 3.78 -8.90 -20.95
CA LEU A 60 4.21 -8.74 -22.34
C LEU A 60 3.62 -7.47 -22.98
N ILE A 61 2.34 -7.19 -22.73
CA ILE A 61 1.67 -5.95 -23.19
C ILE A 61 2.39 -4.73 -22.61
N THR A 62 2.69 -4.76 -21.30
CA THR A 62 3.38 -3.64 -20.64
C THR A 62 4.79 -3.44 -21.19
N LEU A 63 5.53 -4.53 -21.40
CA LEU A 63 6.88 -4.50 -21.99
C LEU A 63 6.86 -3.94 -23.42
N SER A 64 5.93 -4.39 -24.26
CA SER A 64 5.76 -3.90 -25.62
C SER A 64 5.42 -2.40 -25.65
N THR A 65 4.53 -1.97 -24.74
CA THR A 65 4.17 -0.56 -24.60
C THR A 65 5.35 0.29 -24.13
N LEU A 66 6.15 -0.22 -23.21
CA LEU A 66 7.35 0.44 -22.71
C LEU A 66 8.36 0.65 -23.84
N LYS A 67 8.69 -0.41 -24.59
CA LYS A 67 9.60 -0.35 -25.74
C LYS A 67 9.12 0.63 -26.81
N LYS A 68 7.82 0.65 -27.09
CA LYS A 68 7.25 1.55 -28.11
C LYS A 68 7.37 3.04 -27.75
N ASN A 69 7.28 3.38 -26.46
CA ASN A 69 7.22 4.79 -26.01
C ASN A 69 8.55 5.35 -25.54
N ILE A 70 9.46 4.52 -25.05
CA ILE A 70 10.74 4.94 -24.43
C ILE A 70 11.94 4.41 -25.23
N GLY A 71 11.73 3.44 -26.13
CA GLY A 71 12.80 2.81 -26.88
C GLY A 71 13.44 1.62 -26.18
N ASP A 72 14.56 1.13 -26.69
CA ASP A 72 15.27 -0.02 -26.12
C ASP A 72 16.05 0.39 -24.87
N LEU A 73 15.43 0.19 -23.71
CA LEU A 73 16.03 0.43 -22.37
C LEU A 73 16.97 -0.70 -21.92
N PHE A 74 17.18 -1.72 -22.73
CA PHE A 74 17.92 -2.92 -22.34
C PHE A 74 19.34 -2.93 -22.92
N ASP A 75 20.02 -1.79 -22.99
CA ASP A 75 21.46 -1.80 -23.26
C ASP A 75 22.23 -2.21 -22.01
N ILE A 76 22.50 -3.52 -21.92
CA ILE A 76 23.23 -4.15 -20.80
C ILE A 76 24.67 -3.61 -20.73
N LYS A 77 25.22 -3.08 -21.82
CA LYS A 77 26.60 -2.58 -21.87
C LYS A 77 26.70 -1.24 -21.12
N GLU A 78 25.77 -0.32 -21.33
CA GLU A 78 25.69 0.93 -20.59
C GLU A 78 25.34 0.71 -19.09
N ALA A 79 24.46 -0.25 -18.81
CA ALA A 79 24.05 -0.56 -17.42
C ALA A 79 25.21 -1.04 -16.52
N LYS A 80 26.29 -1.59 -17.08
CA LYS A 80 27.47 -2.03 -16.30
C LYS A 80 28.30 -0.87 -15.74
N HIS A 81 28.24 0.31 -16.34
CA HIS A 81 29.02 1.49 -15.95
C HIS A 81 28.31 2.37 -14.91
N ILE A 82 27.04 2.13 -14.62
CA ILE A 82 26.26 2.95 -13.71
C ILE A 82 26.49 2.50 -12.26
N LYS A 83 27.13 3.34 -11.45
CA LYS A 83 27.39 3.12 -10.00
C LYS A 83 26.13 3.22 -9.12
N LEU A 84 24.91 3.18 -9.71
CA LEU A 84 23.62 3.33 -9.02
C LEU A 84 23.17 2.10 -8.21
N LYS A 85 23.86 0.96 -8.34
CA LYS A 85 23.45 -0.28 -7.64
C LYS A 85 23.37 -0.13 -6.13
N GLY A 86 24.35 0.58 -5.54
CA GLY A 86 24.40 0.84 -4.09
C GLY A 86 23.25 1.74 -3.62
N GLU A 87 22.93 2.77 -4.41
CA GLU A 87 21.85 3.70 -4.09
C GLU A 87 20.47 3.03 -4.21
N ILE A 88 20.23 2.27 -5.28
CA ILE A 88 18.99 1.49 -5.47
C ILE A 88 18.81 0.48 -4.33
N LEU A 89 19.88 -0.23 -3.92
CA LEU A 89 19.81 -1.18 -2.82
C LEU A 89 19.61 -0.49 -1.47
N SER A 90 20.24 0.65 -1.23
CA SER A 90 20.10 1.38 0.03
C SER A 90 18.68 1.91 0.28
N LEU A 91 17.93 2.21 -0.78
CA LEU A 91 16.54 2.64 -0.71
C LEU A 91 15.55 1.46 -0.81
N GLY A 92 15.85 0.51 -1.69
CA GLY A 92 14.96 -0.60 -1.97
C GLY A 92 14.97 -1.70 -0.91
N LEU A 93 16.14 -2.00 -0.32
CA LEU A 93 16.26 -3.08 0.68
C LEU A 93 15.47 -2.79 1.95
N PRO A 94 15.52 -1.59 2.57
CA PRO A 94 14.68 -1.29 3.72
C PRO A 94 13.18 -1.45 3.42
N SER A 95 12.72 -0.94 2.28
CA SER A 95 11.30 -1.07 1.87
C SER A 95 10.90 -2.52 1.61
N ALA A 96 11.78 -3.34 1.02
CA ALA A 96 11.52 -4.76 0.83
C ALA A 96 11.44 -5.52 2.16
N LEU A 97 12.36 -5.23 3.09
CA LEU A 97 12.35 -5.82 4.43
C LEU A 97 11.10 -5.39 5.23
N GLU A 98 10.67 -4.15 5.09
CA GLU A 98 9.40 -3.69 5.67
C GLU A 98 8.21 -4.51 5.16
N GLN A 99 8.11 -4.71 3.85
CA GLN A 99 7.02 -5.49 3.26
C GLN A 99 7.03 -6.95 3.71
N ILE A 100 8.22 -7.56 3.81
CA ILE A 100 8.38 -8.93 4.35
C ILE A 100 7.96 -8.97 5.81
N SER A 101 8.43 -8.01 6.62
CA SER A 101 8.09 -7.88 8.03
C SER A 101 6.58 -7.70 8.24
N TYR A 102 5.94 -6.86 7.43
CA TYR A 102 4.50 -6.66 7.45
C TYR A 102 3.74 -7.96 7.15
N ASN A 103 4.09 -8.68 6.07
CA ASN A 103 3.44 -9.94 5.72
C ASN A 103 3.61 -11.01 6.82
N PHE A 104 4.80 -11.09 7.41
CA PHE A 104 5.08 -12.00 8.52
C PHE A 104 4.23 -11.66 9.75
N SER A 105 4.12 -10.39 10.09
CA SER A 105 3.28 -9.93 11.20
C SER A 105 1.79 -10.24 10.97
N GLN A 106 1.29 -10.07 9.74
CA GLN A 106 -0.09 -10.42 9.39
C GLN A 106 -0.35 -11.93 9.53
N THR A 107 0.65 -12.77 9.28
CA THR A 107 0.58 -14.21 9.52
C THR A 107 0.44 -14.51 11.02
N ILE A 108 1.26 -13.88 11.87
CA ILE A 108 1.17 -14.03 13.34
C ILE A 108 -0.20 -13.58 13.84
N ILE A 109 -0.68 -12.41 13.42
CA ILE A 109 -1.99 -11.89 13.81
C ILE A 109 -3.11 -12.82 13.35
N THR A 110 -3.00 -13.37 12.14
CA THR A 110 -3.99 -14.34 11.65
C THR A 110 -3.97 -15.62 12.48
N ALA A 111 -2.81 -16.10 12.94
CA ALA A 111 -2.70 -17.22 13.85
C ALA A 111 -3.33 -16.92 15.23
N ILE A 112 -3.16 -15.71 15.75
CA ILE A 112 -3.84 -15.27 16.98
C ILE A 112 -5.36 -15.27 16.77
N VAL A 113 -5.86 -14.70 15.67
CA VAL A 113 -7.30 -14.69 15.34
C VAL A 113 -7.84 -16.10 15.10
N ALA A 114 -7.05 -16.99 14.49
CA ALA A 114 -7.46 -18.37 14.26
C ALA A 114 -7.75 -19.13 15.56
N SER A 115 -7.16 -18.73 16.68
CA SER A 115 -7.46 -19.30 17.97
C SER A 115 -8.84 -18.92 18.53
N LEU A 116 -9.52 -17.93 17.94
CA LEU A 116 -10.91 -17.58 18.22
C LEU A 116 -11.91 -18.43 17.40
N GLY A 117 -11.41 -19.28 16.49
CA GLY A 117 -12.21 -20.15 15.64
C GLY A 117 -12.32 -19.68 14.19
N THR A 118 -12.88 -20.56 13.37
CA THR A 118 -13.00 -20.33 11.90
C THR A 118 -13.92 -19.16 11.55
N LEU A 119 -14.95 -18.90 12.36
CA LEU A 119 -15.87 -17.77 12.16
C LEU A 119 -15.12 -16.43 12.28
N ALA A 120 -14.21 -16.31 13.23
CA ALA A 120 -13.40 -15.11 13.41
C ALA A 120 -12.44 -14.87 12.23
N VAL A 121 -11.80 -15.93 11.73
CA VAL A 121 -10.92 -15.84 10.55
C VAL A 121 -11.70 -15.42 9.30
N SER A 122 -12.87 -16.04 9.06
CA SER A 122 -13.73 -15.68 7.94
C SER A 122 -14.21 -14.24 8.04
N SER A 123 -14.63 -13.81 9.23
CA SER A 123 -15.05 -12.41 9.48
C SER A 123 -13.93 -11.41 9.23
N LYS A 124 -12.69 -11.72 9.66
CA LYS A 124 -11.49 -10.91 9.36
C LYS A 124 -11.31 -10.77 7.84
N ILE A 125 -11.33 -11.90 7.11
CA ILE A 125 -11.09 -11.91 5.67
C ILE A 125 -12.17 -11.12 4.92
N TYR A 126 -13.44 -11.31 5.24
CA TYR A 126 -14.54 -10.60 4.57
C TYR A 126 -14.51 -9.11 4.86
N ALA A 127 -14.27 -8.71 6.12
CA ALA A 127 -14.13 -7.30 6.47
C ALA A 127 -12.98 -6.65 5.70
N GLN A 128 -11.81 -7.28 5.66
CA GLN A 128 -10.65 -6.77 4.93
C GLN A 128 -10.89 -6.71 3.41
N THR A 129 -11.60 -7.69 2.85
CA THR A 129 -11.94 -7.70 1.43
C THR A 129 -12.87 -6.54 1.07
N ILE A 130 -13.90 -6.30 1.89
CA ILE A 130 -14.86 -5.20 1.69
C ILE A 130 -14.15 -3.85 1.78
N THR A 131 -13.28 -3.65 2.77
CA THR A 131 -12.61 -2.37 3.00
C THR A 131 -11.36 -2.15 2.15
N SER A 132 -10.88 -3.16 1.43
CA SER A 132 -9.75 -3.03 0.49
C SER A 132 -9.97 -1.96 -0.58
N PHE A 133 -11.23 -1.70 -0.92
CA PHE A 133 -11.61 -0.61 -1.83
C PHE A 133 -11.21 0.76 -1.27
N THR A 134 -11.51 1.02 0.00
CA THR A 134 -11.13 2.29 0.66
C THR A 134 -9.62 2.46 0.73
N PHE A 135 -8.88 1.40 1.05
CA PHE A 135 -7.42 1.42 1.06
C PHE A 135 -6.84 1.74 -0.33
N SER A 136 -7.47 1.21 -1.39
CA SER A 136 -7.06 1.49 -2.77
C SER A 136 -7.19 2.98 -3.15
N ILE A 137 -8.17 3.70 -2.59
CA ILE A 137 -8.28 5.17 -2.73
C ILE A 137 -7.05 5.84 -2.11
N GLY A 138 -6.62 5.39 -0.93
CA GLY A 138 -5.42 5.89 -0.26
C GLY A 138 -4.16 5.70 -1.09
N VAL A 139 -3.94 4.50 -1.61
CA VAL A 139 -2.79 4.18 -2.49
C VAL A 139 -2.80 5.03 -3.77
N ALA A 140 -3.97 5.23 -4.38
CA ALA A 140 -4.12 6.08 -5.56
C ALA A 140 -3.77 7.54 -5.25
N ALA A 141 -4.26 8.06 -4.11
CA ALA A 141 -3.96 9.42 -3.67
C ALA A 141 -2.48 9.61 -3.29
N ALA A 142 -1.86 8.61 -2.66
CA ALA A 142 -0.43 8.59 -2.37
C ALA A 142 0.39 8.67 -3.67
N THR A 143 0.07 7.80 -4.64
CA THR A 143 0.77 7.75 -5.94
C THR A 143 0.58 9.05 -6.74
N GLY A 144 -0.63 9.61 -6.77
CA GLY A 144 -0.89 10.90 -7.43
C GLY A 144 -0.20 12.06 -6.72
N GLY A 145 -0.19 12.04 -5.39
CA GLY A 145 0.49 13.04 -4.56
C GLY A 145 1.99 13.06 -4.76
N GLN A 146 2.63 11.90 -4.95
CA GLN A 146 4.06 11.80 -5.23
C GLN A 146 4.46 12.55 -6.50
N ILE A 147 3.63 12.57 -7.53
CA ILE A 147 3.93 13.30 -8.78
C ILE A 147 4.03 14.80 -8.50
N ILE A 148 3.06 15.37 -7.77
CA ILE A 148 3.01 16.79 -7.45
C ILE A 148 4.14 17.18 -6.48
N ILE A 149 4.37 16.36 -5.45
CA ILE A 149 5.46 16.59 -4.49
C ILE A 149 6.82 16.47 -5.18
N GLY A 150 6.98 15.55 -6.14
CA GLY A 150 8.19 15.41 -6.94
C GLY A 150 8.50 16.67 -7.76
N GLU A 151 7.48 17.33 -8.33
CA GLU A 151 7.66 18.62 -9.01
C GLU A 151 8.08 19.72 -8.04
N TYR A 152 7.43 19.84 -6.87
CA TYR A 152 7.82 20.80 -5.85
C TYR A 152 9.24 20.56 -5.30
N LEU A 153 9.64 19.28 -5.19
CA LEU A 153 10.98 18.92 -4.74
C LEU A 153 12.03 19.37 -5.76
N ARG A 154 11.78 19.16 -7.07
CA ARG A 154 12.64 19.62 -8.16
C ARG A 154 12.75 21.15 -8.18
N GLU A 155 11.65 21.85 -7.90
CA GLU A 155 11.60 23.31 -7.82
C GLU A 155 12.10 23.87 -6.48
N LYS A 156 12.52 23.03 -5.52
CA LYS A 156 12.95 23.38 -4.16
C LYS A 156 11.91 24.17 -3.35
N LYS A 157 10.62 23.95 -3.62
CA LYS A 157 9.49 24.60 -2.95
C LYS A 157 9.06 23.81 -1.71
N PHE A 158 9.94 23.69 -0.71
CA PHE A 158 9.76 22.81 0.45
C PHE A 158 8.51 23.10 1.28
N SER A 159 8.16 24.40 1.47
CA SER A 159 6.91 24.76 2.16
C SER A 159 5.68 24.18 1.46
N LYS A 160 5.63 24.27 0.12
CA LYS A 160 4.51 23.70 -0.65
C LYS A 160 4.41 22.18 -0.55
N ILE A 161 5.53 21.49 -0.34
CA ILE A 161 5.53 20.04 -0.11
C ILE A 161 4.77 19.70 1.18
N ILE A 162 5.08 20.43 2.27
CA ILE A 162 4.42 20.21 3.56
C ILE A 162 2.94 20.56 3.48
N ASP A 163 2.62 21.73 2.93
CA ASP A 163 1.24 22.22 2.82
C ASP A 163 0.38 21.28 1.97
N PHE A 164 0.86 20.91 0.78
CA PHE A 164 0.16 20.00 -0.11
C PHE A 164 0.05 18.59 0.49
N GLY A 165 1.15 18.07 1.05
CA GLY A 165 1.17 16.75 1.66
C GLY A 165 0.16 16.64 2.81
N MET A 166 0.09 17.64 3.68
CA MET A 166 -0.88 17.66 4.79
C MET A 166 -2.31 17.87 4.32
N LEU A 167 -2.53 18.69 3.29
CA LEU A 167 -3.84 18.87 2.68
C LEU A 167 -4.35 17.55 2.07
N ASN A 168 -3.47 16.85 1.33
CA ASN A 168 -3.78 15.56 0.73
C ASN A 168 -4.16 14.53 1.82
N VAL A 169 -3.35 14.40 2.88
CA VAL A 169 -3.65 13.54 4.03
C VAL A 169 -5.03 13.84 4.61
N SER A 170 -5.33 15.11 4.89
CA SER A 170 -6.59 15.51 5.53
C SER A 170 -7.81 15.25 4.64
N LYS A 171 -7.74 15.64 3.37
CA LYS A 171 -8.86 15.45 2.42
C LYS A 171 -9.15 13.98 2.16
N ILE A 172 -8.11 13.18 1.89
CA ILE A 172 -8.30 11.77 1.54
C ILE A 172 -8.71 10.94 2.77
N SER A 173 -8.19 11.28 3.95
CA SER A 173 -8.63 10.70 5.22
C SER A 173 -10.13 10.94 5.47
N LEU A 174 -10.63 12.14 5.19
CA LEU A 174 -12.05 12.45 5.31
C LEU A 174 -12.90 11.70 4.29
N ILE A 175 -12.42 11.60 3.05
CA ILE A 175 -13.09 10.79 2.00
C ILE A 175 -13.14 9.33 2.43
N ALA A 176 -12.04 8.78 2.94
CA ALA A 176 -11.98 7.41 3.44
C ALA A 176 -12.97 7.18 4.59
N ALA A 177 -13.09 8.12 5.53
CA ALA A 177 -14.08 8.05 6.60
C ALA A 177 -15.53 8.02 6.04
N GLY A 178 -15.85 8.88 5.09
CA GLY A 178 -17.16 8.93 4.44
C GLY A 178 -17.49 7.64 3.68
N VAL A 179 -16.54 7.12 2.90
CA VAL A 179 -16.70 5.84 2.17
C VAL A 179 -16.91 4.68 3.14
N ASN A 180 -16.10 4.59 4.21
CA ASN A 180 -16.26 3.52 5.19
C ASN A 180 -17.55 3.64 6.01
N LEU A 181 -18.04 4.85 6.26
CA LEU A 181 -19.33 5.03 6.89
C LEU A 181 -20.46 4.43 6.02
N VAL A 182 -20.43 4.69 4.72
CA VAL A 182 -21.38 4.09 3.76
C VAL A 182 -21.22 2.56 3.74
N ILE A 183 -19.98 2.06 3.68
CA ILE A 183 -19.68 0.62 3.75
C ILE A 183 -20.21 0.01 5.05
N ALA A 184 -20.03 0.65 6.20
CA ALA A 184 -20.51 0.15 7.49
C ALA A 184 -22.04 0.08 7.55
N ILE A 185 -22.73 1.11 7.04
CA ILE A 185 -24.19 1.13 6.96
C ILE A 185 -24.70 -0.01 6.07
N LEU A 186 -24.06 -0.23 4.93
CA LEU A 186 -24.41 -1.31 3.98
C LEU A 186 -23.80 -2.67 4.36
N GLY A 187 -23.03 -2.74 5.44
CA GLY A 187 -22.20 -3.88 5.81
C GLY A 187 -22.92 -5.21 5.86
N GLY A 188 -24.17 -5.23 6.35
CA GLY A 188 -24.98 -6.45 6.36
C GLY A 188 -25.29 -6.96 4.96
N TYR A 189 -25.59 -6.09 4.01
CA TYR A 189 -25.86 -6.46 2.61
C TYR A 189 -24.58 -6.89 1.89
N LEU A 190 -23.48 -6.14 2.08
CA LEU A 190 -22.19 -6.44 1.46
C LEU A 190 -21.63 -7.79 1.94
N THR A 191 -21.80 -8.12 3.22
CA THR A 191 -21.33 -9.40 3.76
C THR A 191 -22.15 -10.58 3.22
N ARG A 192 -23.44 -10.40 2.95
CA ARG A 192 -24.30 -11.44 2.36
C ARG A 192 -23.86 -11.89 0.97
N ILE A 193 -23.06 -11.09 0.26
CA ILE A 193 -22.45 -11.50 -1.01
C ILE A 193 -21.47 -12.67 -0.80
N PHE A 194 -20.85 -12.75 0.37
CA PHE A 194 -19.85 -13.75 0.71
C PHE A 194 -20.39 -14.93 1.52
N THR A 195 -21.40 -14.71 2.37
CA THR A 195 -21.93 -15.74 3.27
C THR A 195 -23.34 -15.44 3.74
N ASN A 196 -24.11 -16.51 4.00
CA ASN A 196 -25.44 -16.44 4.64
C ASN A 196 -25.38 -16.72 6.15
N ASN A 197 -24.21 -16.97 6.74
CA ASN A 197 -24.06 -17.23 8.16
C ASN A 197 -24.31 -15.94 8.96
N ALA A 198 -25.37 -15.93 9.78
CA ALA A 198 -25.81 -14.76 10.54
C ALA A 198 -24.77 -14.30 11.56
N GLU A 199 -24.01 -15.22 12.15
CA GLU A 199 -22.99 -14.92 13.13
C GLU A 199 -21.80 -14.16 12.47
N ILE A 200 -21.33 -14.64 11.32
CA ILE A 200 -20.29 -13.95 10.55
C ILE A 200 -20.77 -12.56 10.11
N ILE A 201 -22.02 -12.44 9.62
CA ILE A 201 -22.58 -11.16 9.20
C ILE A 201 -22.60 -10.16 10.37
N SER A 202 -22.99 -10.62 11.57
CA SER A 202 -22.99 -9.79 12.78
C SER A 202 -21.57 -9.33 13.15
N MET A 203 -20.60 -10.24 13.18
CA MET A 203 -19.21 -9.93 13.50
C MET A 203 -18.61 -8.95 12.49
N VAL A 204 -18.78 -9.21 11.20
CA VAL A 204 -18.26 -8.32 10.13
C VAL A 204 -18.88 -6.93 10.24
N ARG A 205 -20.16 -6.81 10.54
CA ARG A 205 -20.84 -5.53 10.68
C ARG A 205 -20.19 -4.67 11.78
N ILE A 206 -19.88 -5.24 12.94
CA ILE A 206 -19.21 -4.54 14.04
C ILE A 206 -17.81 -4.08 13.56
N ILE A 207 -17.07 -4.96 12.93
CA ILE A 207 -15.74 -4.66 12.40
C ILE A 207 -15.80 -3.51 11.38
N LEU A 208 -16.78 -3.51 10.48
CA LEU A 208 -16.93 -2.43 9.49
C LEU A 208 -17.21 -1.07 10.16
N PHE A 209 -17.91 -1.02 11.29
CA PHE A 209 -18.02 0.21 12.07
C PHE A 209 -16.68 0.64 12.69
N LEU A 210 -15.86 -0.30 13.17
CA LEU A 210 -14.51 0.01 13.65
C LEU A 210 -13.59 0.50 12.53
N GLN A 211 -13.80 0.03 11.30
CA GLN A 211 -13.06 0.48 10.12
C GLN A 211 -13.33 1.95 9.75
N VAL A 212 -14.47 2.52 10.16
CA VAL A 212 -14.74 3.96 9.99
C VAL A 212 -13.68 4.80 10.69
N LEU A 213 -13.12 4.31 11.81
CA LEU A 213 -12.03 4.95 12.53
C LEU A 213 -10.65 4.49 12.03
N LEU A 214 -10.50 3.21 11.72
CA LEU A 214 -9.23 2.60 11.37
C LEU A 214 -8.70 3.07 10.01
N ASP A 215 -9.52 2.97 8.97
CA ASP A 215 -9.05 3.20 7.60
C ASP A 215 -8.66 4.66 7.29
N PRO A 216 -9.29 5.71 7.85
CA PRO A 216 -8.77 7.06 7.72
C PRO A 216 -7.35 7.23 8.26
N MET A 217 -7.00 6.51 9.33
CA MET A 217 -5.64 6.50 9.88
C MET A 217 -4.68 5.74 8.96
N ARG A 218 -5.08 4.56 8.48
CA ARG A 218 -4.33 3.75 7.51
C ARG A 218 -4.02 4.51 6.23
N VAL A 219 -5.04 5.10 5.63
CA VAL A 219 -4.91 5.90 4.41
C VAL A 219 -3.98 7.10 4.64
N SER A 220 -4.10 7.76 5.80
CA SER A 220 -3.19 8.85 6.18
C SER A 220 -1.74 8.37 6.27
N ASN A 221 -1.52 7.22 6.89
CA ASN A 221 -0.19 6.64 7.05
C ASN A 221 0.41 6.23 5.70
N GLU A 222 -0.38 5.65 4.79
CA GLU A 222 0.04 5.31 3.43
C GLU A 222 0.53 6.54 2.66
N ILE A 223 -0.21 7.66 2.73
CA ILE A 223 0.18 8.92 2.08
C ILE A 223 1.45 9.50 2.73
N LEU A 224 1.53 9.51 4.07
CA LEU A 224 2.69 10.04 4.80
C LEU A 224 3.96 9.24 4.55
N VAL A 225 3.87 7.90 4.59
CA VAL A 225 4.99 7.00 4.26
C VAL A 225 5.44 7.21 2.83
N SER A 226 4.50 7.30 1.89
CA SER A 226 4.76 7.56 0.48
C SER A 226 5.50 8.90 0.29
N ASN A 227 5.08 9.95 0.98
CA ASN A 227 5.70 11.27 0.94
C ASN A 227 7.11 11.25 1.57
N LEU A 228 7.29 10.60 2.73
CA LEU A 228 8.59 10.46 3.39
C LEU A 228 9.58 9.67 2.51
N ASN A 229 9.12 8.60 1.87
CA ASN A 229 9.94 7.83 0.95
C ASN A 229 10.40 8.66 -0.26
N LEU A 230 9.52 9.50 -0.81
CA LEU A 230 9.85 10.37 -1.93
C LEU A 230 10.92 11.40 -1.58
N VAL A 231 10.89 11.93 -0.35
CA VAL A 231 11.93 12.87 0.13
C VAL A 231 13.17 12.16 0.69
N LYS A 232 13.38 10.88 0.32
CA LYS A 232 14.52 10.02 0.69
C LYS A 232 14.61 9.67 2.19
N GLU A 233 13.54 9.89 2.96
CA GLU A 233 13.50 9.54 4.37
C GLU A 233 12.83 8.17 4.62
N VAL A 234 13.35 7.12 3.97
CA VAL A 234 12.80 5.76 3.97
C VAL A 234 12.95 5.05 5.33
N LYS A 235 14.06 5.30 6.03
CA LYS A 235 14.40 4.54 7.26
C LYS A 235 13.44 4.80 8.41
N TYR A 236 12.93 6.02 8.54
CA TYR A 236 12.08 6.39 9.66
C TYR A 236 10.73 5.65 9.66
N PRO A 237 9.94 5.63 8.56
CA PRO A 237 8.72 4.86 8.50
C PRO A 237 8.94 3.36 8.75
N VAL A 238 10.00 2.79 8.19
CA VAL A 238 10.35 1.37 8.36
C VAL A 238 10.61 1.04 9.84
N ILE A 239 11.46 1.82 10.51
CA ILE A 239 11.79 1.60 11.92
C ILE A 239 10.53 1.73 12.80
N VAL A 240 9.75 2.80 12.63
CA VAL A 240 8.51 3.00 13.37
C VAL A 240 7.55 1.85 13.09
N GLY A 241 7.35 1.47 11.81
CA GLY A 241 6.46 0.39 11.42
C GLY A 241 6.83 -0.96 12.06
N VAL A 242 8.12 -1.31 12.05
CA VAL A 242 8.60 -2.56 12.66
C VAL A 242 8.44 -2.51 14.19
N ILE A 243 8.86 -1.43 14.83
CA ILE A 243 8.77 -1.31 16.30
C ILE A 243 7.31 -1.38 16.76
N THR A 244 6.41 -0.60 16.16
CA THR A 244 5.00 -0.59 16.59
C THR A 244 4.34 -1.94 16.32
N THR A 245 4.64 -2.59 15.21
CA THR A 245 4.09 -3.92 14.91
C THR A 245 4.52 -4.97 15.94
N TYR A 246 5.83 -5.09 16.19
CA TYR A 246 6.35 -6.20 17.02
C TYR A 246 6.33 -5.89 18.51
N ALA A 247 6.50 -4.64 18.93
CA ALA A 247 6.49 -4.26 20.33
C ALA A 247 5.10 -3.85 20.86
N LEU A 248 4.15 -3.49 19.98
CA LEU A 248 2.83 -3.05 20.40
C LEU A 248 1.73 -3.96 19.84
N VAL A 249 1.58 -4.08 18.50
CA VAL A 249 0.43 -4.77 17.90
C VAL A 249 0.38 -6.24 18.26
N ILE A 250 1.47 -6.99 18.01
CA ILE A 250 1.51 -8.44 18.26
C ILE A 250 1.33 -8.75 19.74
N PRO A 251 2.07 -8.12 20.68
CA PRO A 251 1.88 -8.38 22.11
C PRO A 251 0.47 -8.01 22.59
N LEU A 252 -0.06 -6.85 22.22
CA LEU A 252 -1.40 -6.45 22.65
C LEU A 252 -2.48 -7.35 22.06
N ALA A 253 -2.39 -7.74 20.79
CA ALA A 253 -3.33 -8.68 20.19
C ALA A 253 -3.27 -10.05 20.89
N TYR A 254 -2.06 -10.54 21.18
CA TYR A 254 -1.89 -11.79 21.92
C TYR A 254 -2.48 -11.72 23.34
N ILE A 255 -2.16 -10.66 24.08
CA ILE A 255 -2.69 -10.45 25.45
C ILE A 255 -4.21 -10.33 25.42
N SER A 256 -4.78 -9.53 24.51
CA SER A 256 -6.22 -9.33 24.40
C SER A 256 -6.95 -10.65 24.15
N VAL A 257 -6.48 -11.46 23.20
CA VAL A 257 -7.15 -12.70 22.83
C VAL A 257 -6.81 -13.85 23.77
N LYS A 258 -5.51 -14.08 24.07
CA LYS A 258 -5.07 -15.28 24.78
C LYS A 258 -5.06 -15.16 26.30
N LYS A 259 -4.87 -13.96 26.83
CA LYS A 259 -4.81 -13.74 28.29
C LYS A 259 -6.11 -13.18 28.84
N LEU A 260 -6.74 -12.24 28.12
CA LEU A 260 -7.98 -11.59 28.57
C LEU A 260 -9.24 -12.25 28.00
N GLY A 261 -9.12 -13.19 27.07
CA GLY A 261 -10.26 -13.89 26.46
C GLY A 261 -11.20 -12.99 25.65
N LEU A 262 -10.68 -11.86 25.16
CA LEU A 262 -11.46 -10.93 24.37
C LEU A 262 -11.67 -11.45 22.94
N ASP A 263 -12.70 -10.94 22.28
CA ASP A 263 -13.10 -11.31 20.95
C ASP A 263 -12.28 -10.62 19.82
N LEU A 264 -12.69 -10.87 18.57
CA LEU A 264 -12.07 -10.31 17.39
C LEU A 264 -12.05 -8.77 17.39
N ASN A 265 -13.03 -8.11 18.00
CA ASN A 265 -13.13 -6.65 18.03
C ASN A 265 -11.95 -6.01 18.76
N ALA A 266 -11.43 -6.68 19.80
CA ALA A 266 -10.25 -6.22 20.53
C ALA A 266 -9.02 -6.11 19.63
N VAL A 267 -8.86 -7.02 18.66
CA VAL A 267 -7.76 -6.94 17.69
C VAL A 267 -7.90 -5.70 16.81
N TRP A 268 -9.11 -5.32 16.42
CA TRP A 268 -9.36 -4.08 15.66
C TRP A 268 -9.06 -2.82 16.48
N ILE A 269 -9.38 -2.83 17.76
CA ILE A 269 -9.02 -1.73 18.66
C ILE A 269 -7.49 -1.59 18.74
N VAL A 270 -6.75 -2.69 18.84
CA VAL A 270 -5.27 -2.66 18.79
C VAL A 270 -4.77 -2.06 17.49
N PHE A 271 -5.37 -2.38 16.34
CA PHE A 271 -5.01 -1.76 15.07
C PHE A 271 -5.30 -0.26 15.04
N ILE A 272 -6.43 0.18 15.60
CA ILE A 272 -6.77 1.61 15.69
C ILE A 272 -5.72 2.36 16.52
N ILE A 273 -5.29 1.79 17.64
CA ILE A 273 -4.25 2.38 18.49
C ILE A 273 -2.92 2.50 17.72
N ASP A 274 -2.49 1.43 17.06
CA ASP A 274 -1.25 1.41 16.27
C ASP A 274 -1.27 2.44 15.14
N GLU A 275 -2.31 2.40 14.31
CA GLU A 275 -2.40 3.29 13.15
C GLU A 275 -2.53 4.77 13.58
N SER A 276 -3.19 5.04 14.71
CA SER A 276 -3.26 6.38 15.29
C SER A 276 -1.90 6.86 15.78
N LEU A 277 -1.15 6.00 16.49
CA LEU A 277 0.21 6.31 16.93
C LEU A 277 1.14 6.60 15.76
N ARG A 278 1.13 5.74 14.73
CA ARG A 278 1.91 5.93 13.51
C ARG A 278 1.56 7.26 12.83
N ARG A 279 0.27 7.57 12.71
CA ARG A 279 -0.18 8.84 12.12
C ARG A 279 0.41 10.05 12.84
N ILE A 280 0.42 10.03 14.18
CA ILE A 280 1.01 11.11 14.99
C ILE A 280 2.51 11.22 14.69
N LEU A 281 3.24 10.10 14.73
CA LEU A 281 4.69 10.05 14.53
C LEU A 281 5.08 10.48 13.12
N PHE A 282 4.40 9.97 12.08
CA PHE A 282 4.70 10.30 10.70
C PHE A 282 4.33 11.75 10.37
N THR A 283 3.19 12.25 10.88
CA THR A 283 2.80 13.66 10.72
C THR A 283 3.82 14.59 11.35
N LYS A 284 4.25 14.29 12.58
CA LYS A 284 5.29 15.06 13.27
C LYS A 284 6.57 15.08 12.46
N ARG A 285 7.05 13.90 12.03
CA ARG A 285 8.30 13.77 11.26
C ARG A 285 8.25 14.52 9.94
N PHE A 286 7.14 14.41 9.20
CA PHE A 286 6.97 15.11 7.93
C PHE A 286 6.96 16.63 8.08
N LYS A 287 6.25 17.14 9.11
CA LYS A 287 6.16 18.59 9.41
C LYS A 287 7.45 19.18 9.95
N GLU A 288 8.26 18.41 10.69
CA GLU A 288 9.56 18.88 11.20
C GLU A 288 10.53 19.27 10.09
N GLY A 289 10.33 18.79 8.87
CA GLY A 289 11.14 19.16 7.71
C GLY A 289 12.61 18.72 7.79
N LYS A 290 12.96 17.77 8.67
CA LYS A 290 14.36 17.28 8.80
C LYS A 290 14.91 16.72 7.49
N TRP A 291 14.04 16.19 6.64
CA TRP A 291 14.34 15.73 5.30
C TRP A 291 14.80 16.85 4.34
N ILE A 292 14.50 18.14 4.65
CA ILE A 292 14.93 19.28 3.83
C ILE A 292 16.46 19.36 3.82
N LYS A 293 17.09 19.29 5.00
CA LYS A 293 18.55 19.32 5.13
C LYS A 293 19.20 18.16 4.35
N LEU A 294 18.65 16.95 4.44
CA LEU A 294 19.13 15.79 3.71
C LEU A 294 19.08 15.99 2.19
N ASN A 295 18.07 16.69 1.69
CA ASN A 295 17.97 16.97 0.26
C ASN A 295 18.86 18.13 -0.19
N GLU A 296 19.18 19.09 0.69
CA GLU A 296 20.13 20.18 0.40
C GLU A 296 21.57 19.67 0.38
N GLU A 297 21.96 18.83 1.34
CA GLU A 297 23.30 18.23 1.41
C GLU A 297 23.57 17.30 0.21
N ASN A 298 22.64 16.43 -0.13
CA ASN A 298 22.77 15.52 -1.27
C ASN A 298 22.87 16.27 -2.62
N ASN A 299 22.15 17.38 -2.79
CA ASN A 299 22.28 18.21 -3.98
C ASN A 299 23.62 18.95 -4.07
N GLY A 300 24.23 19.33 -2.94
CA GLY A 300 25.57 19.90 -2.88
C GLY A 300 26.65 18.91 -3.31
N ASP A 301 26.53 17.66 -2.95
CA ASP A 301 27.44 16.58 -3.34
C ASP A 301 27.26 16.16 -4.80
N GLU A 302 26.03 16.15 -5.33
CA GLU A 302 25.80 15.91 -6.76
C GLU A 302 26.42 17.03 -7.64
N ILE A 303 26.24 18.29 -7.26
CA ILE A 303 26.84 19.43 -8.00
C ILE A 303 28.38 19.35 -7.99
N LYS A 304 29.01 19.02 -6.86
CA LYS A 304 30.45 18.80 -6.76
C LYS A 304 30.94 17.64 -7.63
N LYS A 305 30.15 16.57 -7.74
CA LYS A 305 30.50 15.39 -8.53
C LYS A 305 30.42 15.61 -10.04
N TYR A 306 29.57 16.54 -10.51
CA TYR A 306 29.45 16.93 -11.91
C TYR A 306 30.31 18.14 -12.29
N SER A 307 30.80 18.91 -11.32
CA SER A 307 31.74 20.03 -11.56
C SER A 307 33.23 19.60 -11.60
N SER A 308 33.49 18.31 -11.37
CA SER A 308 34.82 17.70 -11.44
C SER A 308 35.08 16.89 -12.73
N PHE A 309 34.24 17.09 -13.75
CA PHE A 309 34.42 16.68 -15.13
C PHE A 309 34.44 17.91 -16.02
#